data_597fb393985772f78ecba85a180d2a10
#
_entry.id   597fb393985772f78ecba85a180d2a10
#
_cell.length_a   1.000
_cell.length_b   1.000
_cell.length_c   1.000
_cell.angle_alpha   90.00
_cell.angle_beta   90.00
_cell.angle_gamma   90.00
#
_symmetry.space_group_name_H-M   'P 1'
#
loop_
_entity.id
_entity.type
_entity.pdbx_description
1 polymer ?
#
loop_
_entity_poly.entity_id
_entity_poly.type
_entity_poly.pdbx_seq_one_letter_code
_entity_poly.pdbx_strand_id
1 'polypeptide(L)'
;MSPSVSLDDDFLFRSLMETMVDSIYFKDRQCRLLRVSRKMARDLGYADPAELVGKTDIELFGQDFGQRTMLDDLRIMETDSPIIGLTESRQLESGQVNWTLTTKTPLHDAVGNVVGLLGITREINELKQAEIALHAIATRDTLTGLPNRYLMFDRLNQLLIRAERHATIFAVLFIDINGFKRINDTHGHAVGDLALRAVADRLTRTVRAADTVARIGGDEFVILLEALRAGRDATTVAQKIRGAFGKPFSLPGGAAKITVSIGIGLYPGDGRDADVLLNAADHAMYLAKREAPAPRPVGPRGAPGTRSG
;
A
#
# COMPACT_ATOMS: atom_id res chain seq x y z
N MET A 1 -44.03 -36.54 21.86
CA MET A 1 -43.72 -35.34 22.65
C MET A 1 -42.24 -35.03 22.39
N SER A 2 -41.96 -33.98 21.66
CA SER A 2 -40.57 -33.52 21.49
C SER A 2 -40.09 -32.94 22.81
N PRO A 3 -38.86 -33.26 23.29
CA PRO A 3 -38.36 -32.68 24.50
C PRO A 3 -38.26 -31.17 24.34
N SER A 4 -38.93 -30.40 25.23
CA SER A 4 -38.75 -28.94 25.28
C SER A 4 -37.32 -28.67 25.69
N VAL A 5 -36.51 -28.09 24.82
CA VAL A 5 -35.17 -27.64 25.14
C VAL A 5 -35.33 -26.47 26.12
N SER A 6 -34.78 -26.60 27.31
CA SER A 6 -34.72 -25.49 28.27
C SER A 6 -33.72 -24.46 27.76
N LEU A 7 -34.17 -23.23 27.53
CA LEU A 7 -33.30 -22.09 27.16
C LEU A 7 -32.77 -21.41 28.42
N ASP A 8 -32.14 -22.17 29.30
CA ASP A 8 -31.50 -21.63 30.50
C ASP A 8 -30.14 -20.97 30.20
N ASP A 9 -29.61 -20.22 31.15
CA ASP A 9 -28.36 -19.47 30.98
C ASP A 9 -27.18 -20.36 30.63
N ASP A 10 -27.16 -21.59 31.12
CA ASP A 10 -26.08 -22.55 30.83
C ASP A 10 -26.13 -23.04 29.36
N PHE A 11 -27.35 -23.30 28.86
CA PHE A 11 -27.55 -23.63 27.45
C PHE A 11 -27.16 -22.46 26.54
N LEU A 12 -27.61 -21.24 26.86
CA LEU A 12 -27.32 -20.05 26.06
C LEU A 12 -25.81 -19.74 26.07
N PHE A 13 -25.15 -19.85 27.21
CA PHE A 13 -23.71 -19.66 27.31
C PHE A 13 -22.92 -20.69 26.52
N ARG A 14 -23.28 -21.97 26.62
CA ARG A 14 -22.64 -23.04 25.81
C ARG A 14 -22.85 -22.80 24.33
N SER A 15 -24.06 -22.44 23.92
CA SER A 15 -24.37 -22.16 22.50
C SER A 15 -23.53 -20.99 22.00
N LEU A 16 -23.39 -19.91 22.79
CA LEU A 16 -22.51 -18.79 22.48
C LEU A 16 -21.08 -19.26 22.23
N MET A 17 -20.50 -20.01 23.17
CA MET A 17 -19.10 -20.46 23.11
C MET A 17 -18.85 -21.44 21.93
N GLU A 18 -19.88 -22.20 21.50
CA GLU A 18 -19.78 -23.13 20.39
C GLU A 18 -19.95 -22.46 19.02
N THR A 19 -20.79 -21.41 18.91
CA THR A 19 -21.23 -20.88 17.61
C THR A 19 -20.60 -19.52 17.25
N MET A 20 -20.01 -18.80 18.22
CA MET A 20 -19.39 -17.50 17.96
C MET A 20 -18.28 -17.59 16.91
N VAL A 21 -18.28 -16.60 16.01
CA VAL A 21 -17.25 -16.44 14.98
C VAL A 21 -16.01 -15.70 15.47
N ASP A 22 -16.09 -15.08 16.65
CA ASP A 22 -14.97 -14.44 17.34
C ASP A 22 -14.34 -15.39 18.37
N SER A 23 -13.07 -15.22 18.61
CA SER A 23 -12.37 -15.91 19.71
C SER A 23 -12.73 -15.26 21.03
N ILE A 24 -13.47 -16.00 21.90
CA ILE A 24 -13.84 -15.57 23.23
C ILE A 24 -13.04 -16.40 24.24
N TYR A 25 -12.51 -15.74 25.26
CA TYR A 25 -11.78 -16.41 26.32
C TYR A 25 -11.97 -15.72 27.67
N PHE A 26 -11.91 -16.53 28.72
CA PHE A 26 -11.93 -16.10 30.13
C PHE A 26 -10.62 -16.51 30.75
N LYS A 27 -10.02 -15.62 31.55
CA LYS A 27 -8.80 -15.90 32.30
C LYS A 27 -8.96 -15.60 33.78
N ASP A 28 -8.21 -16.35 34.58
CA ASP A 28 -8.05 -16.08 36.00
C ASP A 28 -7.06 -14.92 36.25
N ARG A 29 -6.88 -14.57 37.56
CA ARG A 29 -5.91 -13.52 37.97
C ARG A 29 -4.45 -13.88 37.70
N GLN A 30 -4.14 -15.14 37.38
CA GLN A 30 -2.83 -15.62 37.00
C GLN A 30 -2.69 -15.69 35.45
N CYS A 31 -3.60 -15.07 34.72
CA CYS A 31 -3.66 -15.05 33.23
C CYS A 31 -3.78 -16.45 32.62
N ARG A 32 -4.31 -17.44 33.34
CA ARG A 32 -4.57 -18.78 32.84
C ARG A 32 -5.97 -18.84 32.23
N LEU A 33 -6.11 -19.48 31.07
CA LEU A 33 -7.39 -19.70 30.44
C LEU A 33 -8.31 -20.55 31.31
N LEU A 34 -9.48 -20.04 31.62
CA LEU A 34 -10.55 -20.75 32.32
C LEU A 34 -11.53 -21.38 31.33
N ARG A 35 -11.83 -20.67 30.26
CA ARG A 35 -12.73 -21.12 29.21
C ARG A 35 -12.43 -20.40 27.92
N VAL A 36 -12.60 -21.09 26.79
CA VAL A 36 -12.40 -20.52 25.46
C VAL A 36 -13.51 -20.97 24.51
N SER A 37 -13.79 -20.16 23.48
CA SER A 37 -14.74 -20.52 22.42
C SER A 37 -14.19 -21.61 21.50
N ARG A 38 -15.07 -22.34 20.83
CA ARG A 38 -14.73 -23.31 19.80
C ARG A 38 -13.88 -22.69 18.68
N LYS A 39 -14.16 -21.43 18.33
CA LYS A 39 -13.39 -20.67 17.34
C LYS A 39 -11.94 -20.55 17.78
N MET A 40 -11.68 -20.10 19.01
CA MET A 40 -10.31 -19.94 19.51
C MET A 40 -9.53 -21.25 19.50
N ALA A 41 -10.16 -22.35 19.91
CA ALA A 41 -9.50 -23.67 19.90
C ALA A 41 -9.10 -24.06 18.46
N ARG A 42 -10.01 -23.93 17.50
CA ARG A 42 -9.74 -24.22 16.09
C ARG A 42 -8.62 -23.35 15.50
N ASP A 43 -8.63 -22.06 15.77
CA ASP A 43 -7.61 -21.12 15.28
C ASP A 43 -6.21 -21.45 15.79
N LEU A 44 -6.13 -22.08 16.98
CA LEU A 44 -4.89 -22.54 17.58
C LEU A 44 -4.55 -24.01 17.27
N GLY A 45 -5.38 -24.67 16.44
CA GLY A 45 -5.14 -26.05 16.00
C GLY A 45 -5.56 -27.14 17.01
N TYR A 46 -6.38 -26.76 18.01
CA TYR A 46 -6.89 -27.72 19.02
C TYR A 46 -8.28 -28.23 18.62
N ALA A 47 -8.51 -29.53 18.85
CA ALA A 47 -9.80 -30.16 18.55
C ALA A 47 -10.84 -29.84 19.63
N ASP A 48 -10.42 -29.78 20.88
CA ASP A 48 -11.29 -29.51 22.04
C ASP A 48 -10.84 -28.23 22.78
N PRO A 49 -11.76 -27.26 23.03
CA PRO A 49 -11.49 -26.11 23.87
C PRO A 49 -10.94 -26.44 25.26
N ALA A 50 -11.27 -27.61 25.81
CA ALA A 50 -10.79 -28.06 27.12
C ALA A 50 -9.26 -28.23 27.16
N GLU A 51 -8.62 -28.51 26.01
CA GLU A 51 -7.15 -28.66 25.93
C GLU A 51 -6.40 -27.34 26.19
N LEU A 52 -7.09 -26.20 26.08
CA LEU A 52 -6.53 -24.87 26.31
C LEU A 52 -6.69 -24.40 27.75
N VAL A 53 -7.56 -25.04 28.56
CA VAL A 53 -7.82 -24.65 29.95
C VAL A 53 -6.54 -24.78 30.77
N GLY A 54 -6.24 -23.76 31.58
CA GLY A 54 -5.04 -23.67 32.40
C GLY A 54 -3.79 -23.17 31.70
N LYS A 55 -3.76 -23.11 30.37
CA LYS A 55 -2.62 -22.56 29.61
C LYS A 55 -2.57 -21.03 29.67
N THR A 56 -1.37 -20.48 29.51
CA THR A 56 -1.10 -19.05 29.44
C THR A 56 -0.82 -18.63 27.99
N ASP A 57 -0.87 -17.32 27.70
CA ASP A 57 -0.53 -16.79 26.38
C ASP A 57 0.92 -17.08 26.00
N ILE A 58 1.84 -17.15 26.96
CA ILE A 58 3.25 -17.47 26.68
C ILE A 58 3.38 -18.89 26.11
N GLU A 59 2.62 -19.84 26.67
CA GLU A 59 2.63 -21.24 26.20
C GLU A 59 1.97 -21.39 24.81
N LEU A 60 1.00 -20.53 24.48
CA LEU A 60 0.25 -20.60 23.22
C LEU A 60 0.88 -19.80 22.08
N PHE A 61 1.49 -18.66 22.39
CA PHE A 61 1.93 -17.69 21.39
C PHE A 61 3.43 -17.41 21.42
N GLY A 62 4.17 -18.07 22.31
CA GLY A 62 5.59 -17.85 22.51
C GLY A 62 5.92 -16.62 23.36
N GLN A 63 7.23 -16.46 23.62
CA GLN A 63 7.72 -15.51 24.63
C GLN A 63 7.35 -14.06 24.29
N ASP A 64 7.65 -13.60 23.08
CA ASP A 64 7.54 -12.17 22.73
C ASP A 64 6.08 -11.67 22.71
N PHE A 65 5.20 -12.37 22.02
CA PHE A 65 3.80 -11.97 21.91
C PHE A 65 3.03 -12.32 23.18
N GLY A 66 3.22 -13.53 23.71
CA GLY A 66 2.52 -14.00 24.90
C GLY A 66 2.86 -13.17 26.14
N GLN A 67 4.11 -12.71 26.29
CA GLN A 67 4.49 -11.85 27.41
C GLN A 67 3.84 -10.47 27.33
N ARG A 68 3.75 -9.87 26.13
CA ARG A 68 3.07 -8.58 25.95
C ARG A 68 1.59 -8.66 26.30
N THR A 69 0.89 -9.67 25.77
CA THR A 69 -0.54 -9.86 26.04
C THR A 69 -0.80 -10.14 27.52
N MET A 70 0.08 -10.87 28.17
CA MET A 70 -0.01 -11.15 29.63
C MET A 70 0.20 -9.88 30.48
N LEU A 71 1.12 -9.00 30.09
CA LEU A 71 1.32 -7.71 30.76
C LEU A 71 0.08 -6.80 30.62
N ASP A 72 -0.55 -6.79 29.45
CA ASP A 72 -1.81 -6.07 29.25
C ASP A 72 -2.93 -6.65 30.12
N ASP A 73 -3.04 -7.98 30.21
CA ASP A 73 -4.03 -8.67 31.06
C ASP A 73 -3.86 -8.30 32.52
N LEU A 74 -2.63 -8.35 33.04
CA LEU A 74 -2.31 -7.96 34.41
C LEU A 74 -2.67 -6.50 34.69
N ARG A 75 -2.31 -5.58 33.76
CA ARG A 75 -2.63 -4.17 33.87
C ARG A 75 -4.14 -3.93 33.92
N ILE A 76 -4.93 -4.61 33.09
CA ILE A 76 -6.40 -4.53 33.11
C ILE A 76 -6.95 -4.93 34.49
N MET A 77 -6.46 -6.03 35.02
CA MET A 77 -6.92 -6.54 36.31
C MET A 77 -6.44 -5.71 37.52
N GLU A 78 -5.27 -5.05 37.41
CA GLU A 78 -4.75 -4.17 38.47
C GLU A 78 -5.41 -2.79 38.48
N THR A 79 -5.69 -2.24 37.29
CA THR A 79 -6.21 -0.86 37.16
C THR A 79 -7.72 -0.83 37.02
N ASP A 80 -8.37 -1.98 36.92
CA ASP A 80 -9.82 -2.12 36.64
C ASP A 80 -10.25 -1.33 35.40
N SER A 81 -9.39 -1.28 34.38
CA SER A 81 -9.60 -0.48 33.18
C SER A 81 -9.55 -1.36 31.93
N PRO A 82 -10.65 -1.41 31.13
CA PRO A 82 -10.70 -2.26 29.96
C PRO A 82 -9.79 -1.73 28.83
N ILE A 83 -9.34 -2.65 27.99
CA ILE A 83 -8.80 -2.33 26.64
C ILE A 83 -9.91 -2.58 25.64
N ILE A 84 -10.28 -1.56 24.87
CA ILE A 84 -11.37 -1.64 23.89
C ILE A 84 -10.83 -1.38 22.49
N GLY A 85 -11.02 -2.33 21.57
CA GLY A 85 -10.73 -2.15 20.15
C GLY A 85 -9.24 -2.03 19.84
N LEU A 86 -8.36 -2.70 20.56
CA LEU A 86 -6.92 -2.76 20.27
C LEU A 86 -6.69 -3.54 18.98
N THR A 87 -6.11 -2.86 17.99
CA THR A 87 -5.67 -3.52 16.76
C THR A 87 -4.26 -4.05 16.95
N GLU A 88 -4.10 -5.35 16.78
CA GLU A 88 -2.82 -6.05 16.90
C GLU A 88 -2.48 -6.78 15.60
N SER A 89 -1.20 -7.04 15.38
CA SER A 89 -0.76 -7.90 14.28
C SER A 89 0.27 -8.91 14.77
N ARG A 90 0.17 -10.14 14.26
CA ARG A 90 1.12 -11.20 14.54
C ARG A 90 1.56 -11.86 13.23
N GLN A 91 2.85 -12.07 13.06
CA GLN A 91 3.36 -12.87 11.98
C GLN A 91 3.16 -14.37 12.30
N LEU A 92 2.48 -15.07 11.41
CA LEU A 92 2.28 -16.52 11.52
C LEU A 92 3.52 -17.26 11.00
N GLU A 93 3.67 -18.54 11.35
CA GLU A 93 4.74 -19.39 10.83
C GLU A 93 4.73 -19.52 9.30
N SER A 94 3.56 -19.38 8.67
CA SER A 94 3.41 -19.29 7.22
C SER A 94 4.01 -18.04 6.57
N GLY A 95 4.47 -17.07 7.36
CA GLY A 95 4.92 -15.74 6.90
C GLY A 95 3.78 -14.74 6.70
N GLN A 96 2.52 -15.14 6.80
CA GLN A 96 1.37 -14.25 6.72
C GLN A 96 1.22 -13.41 7.99
N VAL A 97 0.73 -12.17 7.83
CA VAL A 97 0.39 -11.30 8.95
C VAL A 97 -1.09 -11.50 9.28
N ASN A 98 -1.37 -11.92 10.51
CA ASN A 98 -2.73 -12.00 11.05
C ASN A 98 -3.05 -10.72 11.83
N TRP A 99 -4.08 -10.01 11.42
CA TRP A 99 -4.59 -8.81 12.06
C TRP A 99 -5.81 -9.13 12.90
N THR A 100 -5.79 -8.67 14.15
CA THR A 100 -6.88 -8.88 15.11
C THR A 100 -7.31 -7.57 15.74
N LEU A 101 -8.61 -7.50 16.09
CA LEU A 101 -9.21 -6.47 16.91
C LEU A 101 -9.61 -7.10 18.24
N THR A 102 -8.97 -6.67 19.34
CA THR A 102 -9.12 -7.27 20.65
C THR A 102 -9.78 -6.30 21.64
N THR A 103 -10.76 -6.78 22.35
CA THR A 103 -11.35 -6.11 23.52
C THR A 103 -11.16 -7.01 24.73
N LYS A 104 -10.64 -6.44 25.83
CA LYS A 104 -10.43 -7.13 27.08
C LYS A 104 -11.06 -6.33 28.21
N THR A 105 -11.88 -6.98 29.03
CA THR A 105 -12.57 -6.34 30.15
C THR A 105 -12.34 -7.10 31.44
N PRO A 106 -12.16 -6.43 32.60
CA PRO A 106 -12.07 -7.09 33.86
C PRO A 106 -13.40 -7.78 34.22
N LEU A 107 -13.32 -8.92 34.89
CA LEU A 107 -14.46 -9.63 35.44
C LEU A 107 -14.54 -9.39 36.95
N HIS A 108 -15.75 -9.11 37.42
CA HIS A 108 -15.99 -8.81 38.82
C HIS A 108 -16.84 -9.90 39.50
N ASP A 109 -16.58 -10.13 40.75
CA ASP A 109 -17.47 -10.92 41.61
C ASP A 109 -18.68 -10.09 42.07
N ALA A 110 -19.58 -10.71 42.82
CA ALA A 110 -20.79 -10.07 43.33
C ALA A 110 -20.55 -8.89 44.30
N VAL A 111 -19.32 -8.75 44.84
CA VAL A 111 -18.91 -7.66 45.74
C VAL A 111 -18.01 -6.61 45.06
N GLY A 112 -17.77 -6.79 43.76
CA GLY A 112 -17.06 -5.81 42.93
C GLY A 112 -15.55 -6.00 42.85
N ASN A 113 -14.99 -7.11 43.33
CA ASN A 113 -13.57 -7.39 43.19
C ASN A 113 -13.27 -7.95 41.78
N VAL A 114 -12.16 -7.55 41.20
CA VAL A 114 -11.67 -8.15 39.94
C VAL A 114 -11.20 -9.59 40.22
N VAL A 115 -11.83 -10.56 39.55
CA VAL A 115 -11.54 -12.00 39.73
C VAL A 115 -10.88 -12.62 38.49
N GLY A 116 -10.82 -11.87 37.36
CA GLY A 116 -10.24 -12.32 36.13
C GLY A 116 -10.51 -11.34 35.01
N LEU A 117 -10.46 -11.79 33.76
CA LEU A 117 -10.82 -11.01 32.59
C LEU A 117 -11.60 -11.82 31.56
N LEU A 118 -12.40 -11.12 30.76
CA LEU A 118 -12.99 -11.58 29.51
C LEU A 118 -12.24 -10.92 28.35
N GLY A 119 -11.83 -11.72 27.36
CA GLY A 119 -11.30 -11.22 26.11
C GLY A 119 -12.14 -11.68 24.92
N ILE A 120 -12.31 -10.78 23.95
CA ILE A 120 -12.93 -11.06 22.66
C ILE A 120 -11.96 -10.60 21.60
N THR A 121 -11.57 -11.49 20.70
CA THR A 121 -10.64 -11.21 19.62
C THR A 121 -11.28 -11.60 18.28
N ARG A 122 -11.38 -10.64 17.38
CA ARG A 122 -11.89 -10.80 16.01
C ARG A 122 -10.75 -10.72 15.01
N GLU A 123 -10.69 -11.64 14.08
CA GLU A 123 -9.82 -11.50 12.91
C GLU A 123 -10.37 -10.43 11.97
N ILE A 124 -9.51 -9.48 11.58
CA ILE A 124 -9.85 -8.37 10.69
C ILE A 124 -8.99 -8.35 9.42
N ASN A 125 -8.46 -9.50 9.00
CA ASN A 125 -7.59 -9.63 7.84
C ASN A 125 -8.27 -9.13 6.57
N GLU A 126 -9.51 -9.53 6.30
CA GLU A 126 -10.27 -9.09 5.12
C GLU A 126 -10.50 -7.57 5.14
N LEU A 127 -10.84 -7.01 6.31
CA LEU A 127 -11.01 -5.57 6.47
C LEU A 127 -9.72 -4.81 6.20
N LYS A 128 -8.59 -5.30 6.73
CA LYS A 128 -7.26 -4.70 6.49
C LYS A 128 -6.82 -4.82 5.03
N GLN A 129 -7.07 -5.93 4.39
CA GLN A 129 -6.80 -6.09 2.95
C GLN A 129 -7.66 -5.14 2.11
N ALA A 130 -8.95 -5.00 2.43
CA ALA A 130 -9.82 -4.05 1.76
C ALA A 130 -9.37 -2.60 1.97
N GLU A 131 -8.98 -2.21 3.18
CA GLU A 131 -8.43 -0.89 3.50
C GLU A 131 -7.15 -0.60 2.69
N ILE A 132 -6.20 -1.54 2.65
CA ILE A 132 -4.96 -1.41 1.86
C ILE A 132 -5.28 -1.30 0.37
N ALA A 133 -6.20 -2.12 -0.15
CA ALA A 133 -6.60 -2.07 -1.56
C ALA A 133 -7.28 -0.74 -1.91
N LEU A 134 -8.19 -0.24 -1.08
CA LEU A 134 -8.84 1.06 -1.25
C LEU A 134 -7.82 2.19 -1.22
N HIS A 135 -6.88 2.16 -0.26
CA HIS A 135 -5.81 3.15 -0.19
C HIS A 135 -4.92 3.12 -1.44
N ALA A 136 -4.60 1.92 -1.94
CA ALA A 136 -3.81 1.77 -3.16
C ALA A 136 -4.56 2.34 -4.37
N ILE A 137 -5.86 2.06 -4.53
CA ILE A 137 -6.69 2.61 -5.63
C ILE A 137 -6.79 4.14 -5.52
N ALA A 138 -6.98 4.67 -4.31
CA ALA A 138 -7.10 6.10 -4.07
C ALA A 138 -5.81 6.88 -4.36
N THR A 139 -4.63 6.25 -4.21
CA THR A 139 -3.34 6.95 -4.23
C THR A 139 -2.43 6.53 -5.40
N ARG A 140 -2.73 5.43 -6.11
CA ARG A 140 -1.87 4.90 -7.17
C ARG A 140 -2.62 4.76 -8.49
N ASP A 141 -1.87 4.88 -9.58
CA ASP A 141 -2.32 4.51 -10.92
C ASP A 141 -2.38 2.98 -11.04
N THR A 142 -3.54 2.44 -11.38
CA THR A 142 -3.80 0.98 -11.39
C THR A 142 -3.01 0.24 -12.49
N LEU A 143 -2.60 0.94 -13.56
CA LEU A 143 -1.85 0.34 -14.65
C LEU A 143 -0.35 0.22 -14.33
N THR A 144 0.24 1.28 -13.79
CA THR A 144 1.69 1.40 -13.62
C THR A 144 2.16 1.20 -12.18
N GLY A 145 1.24 1.26 -11.19
CA GLY A 145 1.55 1.21 -9.76
C GLY A 145 2.21 2.48 -9.21
N LEU A 146 2.48 3.47 -10.05
CA LEU A 146 3.03 4.76 -9.64
C LEU A 146 2.03 5.57 -8.81
N PRO A 147 2.47 6.56 -8.01
CA PRO A 147 1.61 7.61 -7.50
C PRO A 147 0.68 8.15 -8.59
N ASN A 148 -0.62 8.25 -8.29
CA ASN A 148 -1.59 8.88 -9.16
C ASN A 148 -1.56 10.42 -8.99
N ARG A 149 -2.47 11.13 -9.68
CA ARG A 149 -2.59 12.58 -9.60
C ARG A 149 -2.79 13.07 -8.15
N TYR A 150 -3.63 12.38 -7.38
CA TYR A 150 -3.92 12.75 -5.99
C TYR A 150 -2.67 12.68 -5.11
N LEU A 151 -1.98 11.55 -5.10
CA LEU A 151 -0.77 11.37 -4.28
C LEU A 151 0.39 12.27 -4.75
N MET A 152 0.47 12.55 -6.05
CA MET A 152 1.43 13.51 -6.59
C MET A 152 1.20 14.92 -6.03
N PHE A 153 -0.05 15.41 -6.04
CA PHE A 153 -0.40 16.72 -5.48
C PHE A 153 -0.13 16.80 -3.97
N ASP A 154 -0.47 15.76 -3.22
CA ASP A 154 -0.17 15.68 -1.79
C ASP A 154 1.33 15.83 -1.51
N ARG A 155 2.17 15.07 -2.23
CA ARG A 155 3.63 15.16 -2.12
C ARG A 155 4.18 16.51 -2.54
N LEU A 156 3.66 17.10 -3.61
CA LEU A 156 4.07 18.43 -4.07
C LEU A 156 3.77 19.50 -3.01
N ASN A 157 2.58 19.46 -2.39
CA ASN A 157 2.24 20.38 -1.29
C ASN A 157 3.15 20.18 -0.07
N GLN A 158 3.49 18.95 0.27
CA GLN A 158 4.47 18.67 1.35
C GLN A 158 5.86 19.21 1.00
N LEU A 159 6.28 19.11 -0.26
CA LEU A 159 7.54 19.69 -0.73
C LEU A 159 7.54 21.21 -0.63
N LEU A 160 6.45 21.87 -1.03
CA LEU A 160 6.30 23.33 -0.90
C LEU A 160 6.48 23.80 0.54
N ILE A 161 5.77 23.17 1.50
CA ILE A 161 5.88 23.50 2.92
C ILE A 161 7.31 23.31 3.44
N ARG A 162 7.97 22.20 3.06
CA ARG A 162 9.36 21.91 3.46
C ARG A 162 10.34 22.88 2.82
N ALA A 163 10.16 23.20 1.54
CA ALA A 163 11.05 24.07 0.80
C ALA A 163 10.98 25.53 1.29
N GLU A 164 9.80 26.00 1.64
CA GLU A 164 9.61 27.34 2.25
C GLU A 164 10.33 27.41 3.60
N ARG A 165 10.16 26.38 4.46
CA ARG A 165 10.79 26.36 5.79
C ARG A 165 12.32 26.32 5.75
N HIS A 166 12.87 25.57 4.79
CA HIS A 166 14.32 25.31 4.73
C HIS A 166 15.04 26.07 3.61
N ALA A 167 14.35 26.95 2.90
CA ALA A 167 14.87 27.71 1.75
C ALA A 167 15.56 26.81 0.70
N THR A 168 14.94 25.63 0.42
CA THR A 168 15.48 24.65 -0.54
C THR A 168 14.85 24.80 -1.91
N ILE A 169 15.56 24.34 -2.93
CA ILE A 169 15.11 24.32 -4.32
C ILE A 169 14.62 22.90 -4.65
N PHE A 170 13.53 22.81 -5.37
CA PHE A 170 13.05 21.56 -5.97
C PHE A 170 12.51 21.83 -7.38
N ALA A 171 12.28 20.78 -8.17
CA ALA A 171 11.72 20.92 -9.50
C ALA A 171 10.57 19.96 -9.74
N VAL A 172 9.64 20.40 -10.58
CA VAL A 172 8.58 19.60 -11.20
C VAL A 172 8.95 19.36 -12.66
N LEU A 173 9.05 18.11 -13.08
CA LEU A 173 9.20 17.73 -14.47
C LEU A 173 7.87 17.20 -14.99
N PHE A 174 7.30 17.83 -15.99
CA PHE A 174 6.14 17.33 -16.71
C PHE A 174 6.61 16.60 -17.99
N ILE A 175 6.12 15.38 -18.18
CA ILE A 175 6.62 14.45 -19.20
C ILE A 175 5.45 13.87 -19.98
N ASP A 176 5.54 13.90 -21.32
CA ASP A 176 4.57 13.34 -22.24
C ASP A 176 5.28 12.38 -23.21
N ILE A 177 4.63 11.26 -23.51
CA ILE A 177 5.15 10.27 -24.48
C ILE A 177 4.80 10.70 -25.90
N ASN A 178 5.83 10.96 -26.70
CA ASN A 178 5.63 11.39 -28.06
C ASN A 178 5.00 10.30 -28.94
N GLY A 179 3.84 10.62 -29.53
CA GLY A 179 3.16 9.74 -30.47
C GLY A 179 2.55 8.48 -29.84
N PHE A 180 2.21 8.49 -28.56
CA PHE A 180 1.61 7.35 -27.85
C PHE A 180 0.32 6.86 -28.51
N LYS A 181 -0.55 7.77 -28.99
CA LYS A 181 -1.74 7.41 -29.76
C LYS A 181 -1.42 6.49 -30.95
N ARG A 182 -0.33 6.75 -31.67
CA ARG A 182 0.09 5.91 -32.81
C ARG A 182 0.52 4.51 -32.37
N ILE A 183 1.10 4.35 -31.15
CA ILE A 183 1.41 3.03 -30.60
C ILE A 183 0.10 2.25 -30.40
N ASN A 184 -0.91 2.88 -29.80
CA ASN A 184 -2.23 2.27 -29.63
C ASN A 184 -2.91 1.95 -30.96
N ASP A 185 -2.91 2.88 -31.91
CA ASP A 185 -3.56 2.71 -33.23
C ASP A 185 -2.90 1.60 -34.06
N THR A 186 -1.57 1.40 -33.90
CA THR A 186 -0.80 0.41 -34.68
C THR A 186 -0.76 -0.96 -34.05
N HIS A 187 -0.67 -1.04 -32.72
CA HIS A 187 -0.39 -2.29 -31.97
C HIS A 187 -1.49 -2.68 -30.98
N GLY A 188 -2.55 -1.85 -30.86
CA GLY A 188 -3.65 -2.05 -29.93
C GLY A 188 -3.34 -1.56 -28.49
N HIS A 189 -4.41 -1.33 -27.72
CA HIS A 189 -4.32 -0.79 -26.36
C HIS A 189 -3.50 -1.67 -25.41
N ALA A 190 -3.56 -3.00 -25.56
CA ALA A 190 -2.78 -3.91 -24.74
C ALA A 190 -1.27 -3.69 -24.85
N VAL A 191 -0.76 -3.39 -26.06
CA VAL A 191 0.66 -3.05 -26.26
C VAL A 191 0.96 -1.65 -25.73
N GLY A 192 0.02 -0.71 -25.87
CA GLY A 192 0.12 0.62 -25.26
C GLY A 192 0.25 0.55 -23.72
N ASP A 193 -0.53 -0.29 -23.08
CA ASP A 193 -0.45 -0.52 -21.62
C ASP A 193 0.91 -1.08 -21.21
N LEU A 194 1.47 -2.01 -21.97
CA LEU A 194 2.82 -2.54 -21.74
C LEU A 194 3.89 -1.44 -21.96
N ALA A 195 3.70 -0.58 -22.95
CA ALA A 195 4.59 0.56 -23.19
C ALA A 195 4.56 1.54 -22.00
N LEU A 196 3.37 1.84 -21.45
CA LEU A 196 3.23 2.70 -20.27
C LEU A 196 3.91 2.11 -19.03
N ARG A 197 3.76 0.80 -18.78
CA ARG A 197 4.48 0.10 -17.70
C ARG A 197 6.00 0.16 -17.88
N ALA A 198 6.48 -0.07 -19.09
CA ALA A 198 7.91 -0.02 -19.40
C ALA A 198 8.49 1.41 -19.27
N VAL A 199 7.70 2.43 -19.64
CA VAL A 199 8.05 3.84 -19.42
C VAL A 199 8.12 4.15 -17.92
N ALA A 200 7.12 3.78 -17.14
CA ALA A 200 7.07 3.97 -15.69
C ALA A 200 8.30 3.36 -15.00
N ASP A 201 8.63 2.12 -15.33
CA ASP A 201 9.80 1.41 -14.80
C ASP A 201 11.12 2.13 -15.19
N ARG A 202 11.27 2.56 -16.44
CA ARG A 202 12.46 3.29 -16.89
C ARG A 202 12.62 4.64 -16.21
N LEU A 203 11.53 5.40 -16.05
CA LEU A 203 11.55 6.67 -15.32
C LEU A 203 11.99 6.46 -13.87
N THR A 204 11.37 5.50 -13.17
CA THR A 204 11.68 5.19 -11.76
C THR A 204 13.13 4.79 -11.57
N ARG A 205 13.72 3.98 -12.48
CA ARG A 205 15.14 3.59 -12.42
C ARG A 205 16.11 4.73 -12.78
N THR A 206 15.63 5.78 -13.41
CA THR A 206 16.50 6.89 -13.87
C THR A 206 16.67 7.95 -12.80
N VAL A 207 15.71 8.11 -11.88
CA VAL A 207 15.74 9.08 -10.79
C VAL A 207 16.19 8.43 -9.47
N ARG A 208 16.34 9.23 -8.41
CA ARG A 208 16.74 8.75 -7.08
C ARG A 208 15.52 8.21 -6.31
N ALA A 209 15.75 7.39 -5.30
CA ALA A 209 14.69 6.88 -4.44
C ALA A 209 13.91 7.98 -3.69
N ALA A 210 14.53 9.13 -3.43
CA ALA A 210 13.88 10.28 -2.82
C ALA A 210 12.95 11.04 -3.77
N ASP A 211 13.18 10.92 -5.10
CA ASP A 211 12.35 11.60 -6.09
C ASP A 211 11.02 10.85 -6.27
N THR A 212 9.96 11.58 -6.57
CA THR A 212 8.66 10.99 -6.84
C THR A 212 8.42 10.92 -8.35
N VAL A 213 8.08 9.73 -8.86
CA VAL A 213 7.56 9.56 -10.23
C VAL A 213 6.07 9.26 -10.11
N ALA A 214 5.23 9.99 -10.83
CA ALA A 214 3.78 9.85 -10.82
C ALA A 214 3.24 9.75 -12.26
N ARG A 215 2.11 9.06 -12.44
CA ARG A 215 1.32 9.11 -13.67
C ARG A 215 0.02 9.85 -13.39
N ILE A 216 -0.23 10.93 -14.15
CA ILE A 216 -1.37 11.82 -13.86
C ILE A 216 -2.55 11.60 -14.81
N GLY A 217 -2.34 10.88 -15.92
CA GLY A 217 -3.38 10.48 -16.86
C GLY A 217 -2.79 10.11 -18.22
N GLY A 218 -3.48 9.28 -18.99
CA GLY A 218 -3.08 8.94 -20.36
C GLY A 218 -1.61 8.56 -20.50
N ASP A 219 -0.86 9.35 -21.27
CA ASP A 219 0.57 9.25 -21.53
C ASP A 219 1.41 10.31 -20.78
N GLU A 220 0.82 10.97 -19.77
CA GLU A 220 1.43 12.04 -18.99
C GLU A 220 1.99 11.54 -17.66
N PHE A 221 3.24 11.92 -17.39
CA PHE A 221 3.95 11.63 -16.14
C PHE A 221 4.47 12.92 -15.51
N VAL A 222 4.57 12.93 -14.20
CA VAL A 222 5.19 14.02 -13.43
C VAL A 222 6.29 13.45 -12.56
N ILE A 223 7.43 14.15 -12.49
CA ILE A 223 8.49 13.82 -11.56
C ILE A 223 8.72 15.01 -10.63
N LEU A 224 8.74 14.75 -9.33
CA LEU A 224 9.13 15.72 -8.31
C LEU A 224 10.58 15.42 -7.93
N LEU A 225 11.50 16.35 -8.20
CA LEU A 225 12.90 16.24 -7.84
C LEU A 225 13.16 17.00 -6.55
N GLU A 226 13.46 16.30 -5.48
CA GLU A 226 13.67 16.87 -4.16
C GLU A 226 15.12 17.36 -3.96
N ALA A 227 15.29 18.40 -3.11
CA ALA A 227 16.57 18.85 -2.58
C ALA A 227 17.66 19.07 -3.67
N LEU A 228 17.35 19.89 -4.66
CA LEU A 228 18.31 20.31 -5.68
C LEU A 228 19.32 21.30 -5.09
N ARG A 229 20.57 21.21 -5.54
CA ARG A 229 21.62 22.19 -5.18
C ARG A 229 21.53 23.44 -6.02
N ALA A 230 21.10 23.30 -7.28
CA ALA A 230 20.90 24.38 -8.22
C ALA A 230 19.87 24.01 -9.28
N GLY A 231 19.22 24.97 -9.93
CA GLY A 231 18.23 24.72 -10.99
C GLY A 231 18.77 23.88 -12.17
N ARG A 232 20.07 23.99 -12.48
CA ARG A 232 20.75 23.17 -13.51
C ARG A 232 20.70 21.67 -13.22
N ASP A 233 20.53 21.26 -11.96
CA ASP A 233 20.45 19.84 -11.60
C ASP A 233 19.19 19.19 -12.21
N ALA A 234 18.07 19.93 -12.26
CA ALA A 234 16.86 19.50 -12.93
C ALA A 234 17.06 19.27 -14.43
N THR A 235 17.77 20.17 -15.10
CA THR A 235 18.15 20.02 -16.52
C THR A 235 19.02 18.77 -16.75
N THR A 236 19.95 18.51 -15.83
CA THR A 236 20.81 17.31 -15.88
C THR A 236 19.98 16.04 -15.76
N VAL A 237 19.00 16.00 -14.85
CA VAL A 237 18.08 14.83 -14.72
C VAL A 237 17.22 14.69 -15.97
N ALA A 238 16.67 15.77 -16.53
CA ALA A 238 15.89 15.72 -17.76
C ALA A 238 16.72 15.19 -18.94
N GLN A 239 18.00 15.58 -19.05
CA GLN A 239 18.91 15.04 -20.06
C GLN A 239 19.19 13.54 -19.84
N LYS A 240 19.39 13.10 -18.59
CA LYS A 240 19.57 11.69 -18.25
C LYS A 240 18.34 10.86 -18.63
N ILE A 241 17.13 11.39 -18.37
CA ILE A 241 15.88 10.73 -18.79
C ILE A 241 15.83 10.63 -20.32
N ARG A 242 16.06 11.73 -21.07
CA ARG A 242 16.08 11.68 -22.54
C ARG A 242 17.10 10.68 -23.07
N GLY A 243 18.30 10.61 -22.46
CA GLY A 243 19.33 9.63 -22.80
C GLY A 243 18.90 8.18 -22.56
N ALA A 244 18.21 7.92 -21.45
CA ALA A 244 17.65 6.60 -21.15
C ALA A 244 16.60 6.17 -22.18
N PHE A 245 15.79 7.11 -22.69
CA PHE A 245 14.80 6.87 -23.74
C PHE A 245 15.40 6.73 -25.14
N GLY A 246 16.68 7.02 -25.32
CA GLY A 246 17.42 6.67 -26.53
C GLY A 246 17.56 5.16 -26.78
N LYS A 247 17.48 4.35 -25.71
CA LYS A 247 17.48 2.88 -25.79
C LYS A 247 16.09 2.36 -26.16
N PRO A 248 15.99 1.41 -27.12
CA PRO A 248 14.70 0.81 -27.49
C PRO A 248 14.00 0.14 -26.29
N PHE A 249 12.69 0.05 -26.36
CA PHE A 249 11.85 -0.69 -25.44
C PHE A 249 11.53 -2.06 -26.05
N SER A 250 11.68 -3.12 -25.27
CA SER A 250 11.26 -4.47 -25.66
C SER A 250 9.76 -4.59 -25.43
N LEU A 251 8.98 -4.64 -26.50
CA LEU A 251 7.52 -4.81 -26.46
C LEU A 251 7.13 -6.07 -27.28
N PRO A 252 5.95 -6.65 -27.04
CA PRO A 252 5.40 -7.66 -27.94
C PRO A 252 5.32 -7.10 -29.36
N GLY A 253 5.92 -7.82 -30.33
CA GLY A 253 6.07 -7.33 -31.72
C GLY A 253 7.41 -6.74 -32.05
N GLY A 254 8.34 -6.60 -31.07
CA GLY A 254 9.72 -6.18 -31.30
C GLY A 254 10.17 -4.96 -30.51
N ALA A 255 11.35 -4.46 -30.87
CA ALA A 255 11.93 -3.28 -30.22
C ALA A 255 11.25 -1.99 -30.74
N ALA A 256 10.67 -1.21 -29.81
CA ALA A 256 10.02 0.06 -30.11
C ALA A 256 10.88 1.23 -29.63
N LYS A 257 11.00 2.28 -30.47
CA LYS A 257 11.62 3.54 -30.08
C LYS A 257 10.54 4.48 -29.53
N ILE A 258 10.58 4.74 -28.23
CA ILE A 258 9.70 5.68 -27.56
C ILE A 258 10.52 6.90 -27.17
N THR A 259 10.02 8.09 -27.42
CA THR A 259 10.64 9.36 -27.01
C THR A 259 9.69 10.14 -26.13
N VAL A 260 10.22 11.06 -25.33
CA VAL A 260 9.45 11.89 -24.41
C VAL A 260 9.77 13.37 -24.59
N SER A 261 8.76 14.22 -24.43
CA SER A 261 8.90 15.65 -24.23
C SER A 261 8.90 15.95 -22.74
N ILE A 262 9.80 16.83 -22.30
CA ILE A 262 9.99 17.13 -20.87
C ILE A 262 10.03 18.65 -20.70
N GLY A 263 9.15 19.17 -19.84
CA GLY A 263 9.20 20.53 -19.34
C GLY A 263 9.59 20.57 -17.88
N ILE A 264 10.14 21.67 -17.44
CA ILE A 264 10.67 21.86 -16.07
C ILE A 264 10.07 23.12 -15.48
N GLY A 265 9.52 23.00 -14.28
CA GLY A 265 9.14 24.11 -13.40
C GLY A 265 10.00 24.10 -12.13
N LEU A 266 10.66 25.20 -11.82
CA LEU A 266 11.58 25.32 -10.68
C LEU A 266 10.95 26.13 -9.55
N TYR A 267 10.93 25.57 -8.35
CA TYR A 267 10.62 26.32 -7.14
C TYR A 267 11.88 27.01 -6.59
N PRO A 268 11.81 28.30 -6.16
CA PRO A 268 10.65 29.19 -6.23
C PRO A 268 10.56 30.03 -7.50
N GLY A 269 11.46 29.85 -8.48
CA GLY A 269 11.65 30.71 -9.66
C GLY A 269 10.43 30.78 -10.57
N ASP A 270 9.81 29.64 -10.90
CA ASP A 270 8.69 29.54 -11.82
C ASP A 270 7.33 29.50 -11.12
N GLY A 271 7.31 29.46 -9.79
CA GLY A 271 6.08 29.47 -8.99
C GLY A 271 6.33 29.15 -7.52
N ARG A 272 5.33 29.47 -6.68
CA ARG A 272 5.35 29.22 -5.23
C ARG A 272 4.17 28.39 -4.75
N ASP A 273 3.29 27.99 -5.63
CA ASP A 273 2.19 27.06 -5.38
C ASP A 273 2.20 25.91 -6.39
N ALA A 274 1.44 24.86 -6.09
CA ALA A 274 1.46 23.62 -6.85
C ALA A 274 0.95 23.81 -8.29
N ASP A 275 -0.15 24.57 -8.46
CA ASP A 275 -0.77 24.73 -9.76
C ASP A 275 0.10 25.59 -10.68
N VAL A 276 0.70 26.66 -10.17
CA VAL A 276 1.62 27.52 -10.95
C VAL A 276 2.84 26.73 -11.41
N LEU A 277 3.46 25.93 -10.54
CA LEU A 277 4.62 25.12 -10.90
C LEU A 277 4.30 24.04 -11.93
N LEU A 278 3.16 23.34 -11.77
CA LEU A 278 2.71 22.33 -12.74
C LEU A 278 2.39 22.97 -14.09
N ASN A 279 1.70 24.10 -14.11
CA ASN A 279 1.39 24.83 -15.34
C ASN A 279 2.66 25.33 -16.03
N ALA A 280 3.65 25.81 -15.30
CA ALA A 280 4.95 26.23 -15.86
C ALA A 280 5.67 25.04 -16.50
N ALA A 281 5.70 23.88 -15.80
CA ALA A 281 6.30 22.66 -16.32
C ALA A 281 5.55 22.12 -17.55
N ASP A 282 4.20 22.10 -17.54
CA ASP A 282 3.38 21.65 -18.66
C ASP A 282 3.59 22.58 -19.90
N HIS A 283 3.55 23.89 -19.70
CA HIS A 283 3.81 24.83 -20.79
C HIS A 283 5.20 24.63 -21.40
N ALA A 284 6.24 24.46 -20.59
CA ALA A 284 7.59 24.18 -21.07
C ALA A 284 7.66 22.85 -21.83
N MET A 285 6.95 21.80 -21.38
CA MET A 285 6.84 20.52 -22.06
C MET A 285 6.15 20.65 -23.41
N TYR A 286 5.06 21.42 -23.48
CA TYR A 286 4.33 21.67 -24.72
C TYR A 286 5.21 22.36 -25.77
N LEU A 287 6.00 23.35 -25.37
CA LEU A 287 6.97 24.01 -26.29
C LEU A 287 8.01 23.01 -26.81
N ALA A 288 8.60 22.20 -25.91
CA ALA A 288 9.56 21.16 -26.27
C ALA A 288 8.96 20.11 -27.23
N LYS A 289 7.66 19.78 -27.07
CA LYS A 289 6.94 18.83 -27.95
C LYS A 289 6.79 19.37 -29.39
N ARG A 290 6.57 20.66 -29.53
CA ARG A 290 6.45 21.31 -30.83
C ARG A 290 7.79 21.39 -31.61
N GLU A 291 8.89 21.51 -30.89
CA GLU A 291 10.24 21.56 -31.45
C GLU A 291 10.81 20.16 -31.75
N ALA A 292 10.21 19.10 -31.18
CA ALA A 292 10.66 17.74 -31.43
C ALA A 292 10.37 17.32 -32.90
N PRO A 293 11.38 16.80 -33.64
CA PRO A 293 11.14 16.30 -34.99
C PRO A 293 10.15 15.13 -34.95
N ALA A 294 9.20 15.13 -35.90
CA ALA A 294 8.22 14.06 -36.03
C ALA A 294 8.93 12.69 -36.06
N PRO A 295 8.46 11.70 -35.30
CA PRO A 295 9.09 10.38 -35.24
C PRO A 295 9.07 9.76 -36.64
N ARG A 296 10.26 9.40 -37.17
CA ARG A 296 10.39 8.72 -38.46
C ARG A 296 9.65 7.37 -38.40
N PRO A 297 8.87 7.00 -39.44
CA PRO A 297 8.23 5.71 -39.52
C PRO A 297 9.30 4.60 -39.49
N VAL A 298 9.10 3.60 -38.66
CA VAL A 298 9.85 2.35 -38.70
C VAL A 298 9.35 1.61 -39.94
N GLY A 299 10.11 1.65 -41.03
CA GLY A 299 9.80 0.89 -42.25
C GLY A 299 9.84 -0.62 -41.93
N PRO A 300 9.00 -1.43 -42.61
CA PRO A 300 9.07 -2.88 -42.50
C PRO A 300 10.49 -3.33 -42.92
N ARG A 301 11.12 -4.17 -42.09
CA ARG A 301 12.38 -4.85 -42.48
C ARG A 301 12.11 -5.63 -43.77
N GLY A 302 12.83 -5.31 -44.81
CA GLY A 302 12.79 -6.01 -46.08
C GLY A 302 12.95 -7.52 -45.87
N ALA A 303 12.07 -8.29 -46.49
CA ALA A 303 12.18 -9.73 -46.60
C ALA A 303 13.56 -10.11 -47.17
N PRO A 304 14.21 -11.18 -46.70
CA PRO A 304 15.46 -11.65 -47.29
C PRO A 304 15.21 -12.05 -48.75
N GLY A 305 15.89 -11.38 -49.65
CA GLY A 305 15.83 -11.68 -51.09
C GLY A 305 16.21 -13.14 -51.33
N THR A 306 15.30 -13.89 -51.94
CA THR A 306 15.59 -15.19 -52.54
C THR A 306 16.55 -14.94 -53.68
N ARG A 307 17.80 -15.32 -53.52
CA ARG A 307 18.73 -15.50 -54.62
C ARG A 307 18.30 -16.75 -55.38
N SER A 308 17.73 -16.55 -56.55
CA SER A 308 17.67 -17.59 -57.59
C SER A 308 19.04 -17.64 -58.26
N GLY A 309 19.65 -18.79 -58.25
CA GLY A 309 20.78 -19.22 -59.03
C GLY A 309 20.55 -20.66 -59.39
#